data_22826f4c005695151fb3258876fa7778
#
_entry.id   22826f4c005695151fb3258876fa7778
#
_cell.length_a   1.000
_cell.length_b   1.000
_cell.length_c   1.000
_cell.angle_alpha   90.00
_cell.angle_beta   90.00
_cell.angle_gamma   90.00
#
_symmetry.space_group_name_H-M   'P 1'
#
loop_
_entity.id
_entity.type
_entity.pdbx_description
1 polymer ?
#
loop_
_entity_poly.entity_id
_entity_poly.type
_entity_poly.pdbx_seq_one_letter_code
_entity_poly.pdbx_strand_id
1 'polypeptide(L)' 'MDTVKSIGIAVDAVLDELDTIAFAVTLKVLFNSGKLLVCIGFGDTFEEAEQKAYAKLQLDIEESHNHTTV' A
#
# COMPACT_ATOMS: atom_id res chain seq x y z
N MET A 1 21.04 -3.71 -3.67
CA MET A 1 19.65 -3.22 -3.83
C MET A 1 18.68 -4.30 -3.40
N ASP A 2 17.72 -3.94 -2.54
CA ASP A 2 16.75 -4.93 -2.08
C ASP A 2 15.66 -5.12 -3.14
N THR A 3 15.34 -6.35 -3.45
CA THR A 3 14.37 -6.68 -4.49
C THR A 3 13.10 -7.26 -3.87
N VAL A 4 12.00 -7.10 -4.58
CA VAL A 4 10.71 -7.59 -4.13
C VAL A 4 10.63 -9.10 -4.31
N LYS A 5 10.30 -9.82 -3.25
CA LYS A 5 10.06 -11.25 -3.27
C LYS A 5 8.61 -11.58 -3.59
N SER A 6 7.68 -10.88 -2.95
CA SER A 6 6.25 -11.11 -3.18
C SER A 6 5.44 -9.89 -2.81
N ILE A 7 4.25 -9.76 -3.42
CA ILE A 7 3.28 -8.72 -3.12
C ILE A 7 1.95 -9.39 -2.83
N GLY A 8 1.41 -9.12 -1.65
CA GLY A 8 0.08 -9.56 -1.27
C GLY A 8 -0.90 -8.40 -1.32
N ILE A 9 -2.11 -8.64 -1.79
CA ILE A 9 -3.17 -7.64 -1.87
C ILE A 9 -4.38 -8.17 -1.11
N ALA A 10 -4.88 -7.37 -0.18
CA ALA A 10 -6.11 -7.66 0.54
C ALA A 10 -7.09 -6.50 0.33
N VAL A 11 -8.36 -6.83 0.11
CA VAL A 11 -9.41 -5.85 -0.13
C VAL A 11 -10.51 -6.04 0.90
N ASP A 12 -10.87 -4.98 1.58
CA ASP A 12 -11.96 -4.98 2.56
C ASP A 12 -12.95 -3.86 2.23
N ALA A 13 -14.23 -4.16 2.42
CA ALA A 13 -15.27 -3.15 2.36
C ALA A 13 -15.56 -2.71 3.80
N VAL A 14 -15.54 -1.41 4.03
CA VAL A 14 -15.78 -0.83 5.36
C VAL A 14 -16.90 0.20 5.28
N LEU A 15 -17.65 0.33 6.36
CA LEU A 15 -18.67 1.39 6.48
C LEU A 15 -18.03 2.59 7.17
N ASP A 16 -18.21 3.75 6.58
CA ASP A 16 -17.76 5.00 7.20
C ASP A 16 -18.84 5.54 8.18
N GLU A 17 -18.58 6.70 8.76
CA GLU A 17 -19.48 7.33 9.74
C GLU A 17 -20.84 7.69 9.17
N LEU A 18 -20.97 7.78 7.85
CA LEU A 18 -22.19 8.12 7.14
C LEU A 18 -22.93 6.88 6.61
N ASP A 19 -22.53 5.68 7.06
CA ASP A 19 -23.02 4.39 6.55
C ASP A 19 -22.81 4.21 5.04
N THR A 20 -21.81 4.88 4.48
CA THR A 20 -21.42 4.73 3.09
C THR A 20 -20.35 3.66 2.99
N ILE A 21 -20.45 2.81 1.97
CA ILE A 21 -19.44 1.76 1.74
C ILE A 21 -18.20 2.39 1.14
N ALA A 22 -17.07 2.16 1.79
CA ALA A 22 -15.76 2.52 1.28
C ALA A 22 -14.92 1.26 1.13
N PHE A 23 -13.89 1.33 0.31
CA PHE A 23 -12.97 0.21 0.10
C PHE A 23 -11.61 0.52 0.72
N ALA A 24 -11.03 -0.49 1.34
CA ALA A 24 -9.67 -0.43 1.85
C ALA A 24 -8.85 -1.49 1.11
N VAL A 25 -7.75 -1.06 0.48
CA VAL A 25 -6.82 -1.96 -0.19
C VAL A 25 -5.51 -1.94 0.60
N THR A 26 -5.09 -3.11 1.06
CA THR A 26 -3.85 -3.30 1.79
C THR A 26 -2.84 -3.99 0.88
N LEU A 27 -1.70 -3.38 0.68
CA LEU A 27 -0.58 -3.96 -0.06
C LEU A 27 0.50 -4.36 0.95
N LYS A 28 0.91 -5.62 0.88
CA LYS A 28 2.02 -6.14 1.68
C LYS A 28 3.14 -6.54 0.74
N VAL A 29 4.27 -5.84 0.82
CA VAL A 29 5.43 -6.10 -0.03
C VAL A 29 6.52 -6.72 0.81
N LEU A 30 6.86 -7.96 0.49
CA LEU A 30 7.96 -8.66 1.14
C LEU A 30 9.19 -8.57 0.25
N PHE A 31 10.28 -8.08 0.81
CA PHE A 31 11.57 -7.99 0.12
C PHE A 31 12.41 -9.21 0.39
N ASN A 32 13.37 -9.47 -0.48
CA ASN A 32 14.27 -10.62 -0.33
C ASN A 32 15.14 -10.55 0.94
N SER A 33 15.36 -9.35 1.45
CA SER A 33 16.06 -9.14 2.72
C SER A 33 15.25 -9.57 3.95
N GLY A 34 13.96 -9.85 3.78
CA GLY A 34 13.03 -10.12 4.88
C GLY A 34 12.26 -8.90 5.36
N LYS A 35 12.54 -7.73 4.81
CA LYS A 35 11.80 -6.50 5.13
C LYS A 35 10.37 -6.60 4.61
N LEU A 36 9.42 -6.15 5.43
CA LEU A 36 8.01 -6.09 5.07
C LEU A 36 7.54 -4.64 5.06
N LEU A 37 6.90 -4.25 3.96
CA LEU A 37 6.29 -2.93 3.80
C LEU A 37 4.80 -3.10 3.64
N VAL A 38 4.01 -2.34 4.41
CA VAL A 38 2.55 -2.41 4.37
C VAL A 38 2.01 -1.02 4.03
N CYS A 39 1.20 -0.95 2.97
CA CYS A 39 0.57 0.28 2.51
C CYS A 39 -0.94 0.07 2.42
N ILE A 40 -1.72 1.04 2.91
CA ILE A 40 -3.18 0.96 2.88
C ILE A 40 -3.72 2.19 2.16
N GLY A 41 -4.61 1.95 1.20
CA GLY A 41 -5.33 3.00 0.50
C GLY A 41 -6.82 2.85 0.70
N PHE A 42 -7.53 3.99 0.84
CA PHE A 42 -8.98 4.03 0.99
C PHE A 42 -9.60 4.80 -0.17
N GLY A 43 -10.79 4.40 -0.57
CA GLY A 43 -11.52 5.08 -1.64
C GLY A 43 -12.97 4.64 -1.70
N ASP A 44 -13.78 5.41 -2.44
CA ASP A 44 -15.20 5.10 -2.63
C ASP A 44 -15.39 3.93 -3.59
N THR A 45 -14.37 3.64 -4.41
CA THR A 45 -14.35 2.51 -5.32
C THR A 45 -13.10 1.69 -5.09
N PHE A 46 -13.13 0.43 -5.51
CA PHE A 46 -11.97 -0.45 -5.45
C PHE A 46 -10.76 0.16 -6.20
N GLU A 47 -11.02 0.68 -7.40
CA GLU A 47 -9.95 1.27 -8.23
C GLU A 47 -9.29 2.46 -7.56
N GLU A 48 -10.09 3.33 -6.94
CA GLU A 48 -9.56 4.49 -6.23
C GLU A 48 -8.71 4.06 -5.03
N ALA A 49 -9.21 3.11 -4.23
CA ALA A 49 -8.47 2.59 -3.09
C ALA A 49 -7.15 1.95 -3.52
N GLU A 50 -7.17 1.18 -4.61
CA GLU A 50 -5.99 0.54 -5.16
C GLU A 50 -4.96 1.56 -5.62
N GLN A 51 -5.39 2.58 -6.35
CA GLN A 51 -4.50 3.65 -6.82
C GLN A 51 -3.83 4.37 -5.67
N LYS A 52 -4.58 4.66 -4.61
CA LYS A 52 -4.02 5.32 -3.42
C LYS A 52 -3.02 4.43 -2.69
N ALA A 53 -3.28 3.13 -2.60
CA ALA A 53 -2.35 2.19 -1.98
C ALA A 53 -1.04 2.11 -2.77
N TYR A 54 -1.11 2.02 -4.09
CA TYR A 54 0.08 2.01 -4.94
C TYR A 54 0.85 3.33 -4.89
N ALA A 55 0.15 4.45 -4.82
CA ALA A 55 0.81 5.76 -4.67
C ALA A 55 1.62 5.83 -3.37
N LYS A 56 1.07 5.34 -2.28
CA LYS A 56 1.79 5.28 -0.99
C LYS A 56 2.99 4.35 -1.08
N LEU A 57 2.84 3.20 -1.71
CA LEU A 57 3.95 2.27 -1.90
C LEU A 57 5.09 2.93 -2.66
N GLN A 58 4.78 3.65 -3.73
CA GLN A 58 5.78 4.33 -4.54
C GLN A 58 6.51 5.40 -3.73
N LEU A 59 5.78 6.21 -2.94
CA LEU A 59 6.38 7.21 -2.07
C LEU A 59 7.30 6.58 -1.02
N ASP A 60 6.87 5.49 -0.41
CA ASP A 60 7.68 4.81 0.59
C ASP A 60 8.97 4.25 0.00
N ILE A 61 8.92 3.73 -1.22
CA ILE A 61 10.11 3.26 -1.92
C ILE A 61 11.04 4.42 -2.24
N GLU A 62 10.50 5.54 -2.70
CA GLU A 62 11.30 6.74 -3.01
C GLU A 62 11.93 7.32 -1.75
N GLU A 63 11.20 7.40 -0.65
CA GLU A 63 11.75 7.87 0.63
C GLU A 63 12.86 6.97 1.12
N SER A 64 12.69 5.66 1.00
CA SER A 64 13.73 4.70 1.36
C SER A 64 15.01 4.91 0.53
N HIS A 65 14.85 5.21 -0.75
CA HIS A 65 15.96 5.52 -1.64
C HIS A 65 16.67 6.81 -1.26
N ASN A 66 15.90 7.86 -0.99
CA ASN A 66 16.45 9.16 -0.62
C ASN A 66 17.15 9.11 0.73
N HIS A 67 16.72 8.25 1.62
CA HIS A 67 17.30 8.12 2.96
C HIS A 67 18.70 7.54 2.92
N THR A 68 19.03 6.78 1.90
CA THR A 68 20.34 6.15 1.78
C THR A 68 21.41 7.06 1.21
N THR A 69 21.04 8.23 0.72
CA THR A 69 21.99 9.17 0.09
C THR A 69 22.55 10.23 1.05
N VAL A 70 22.17 10.18 2.30
CA VAL A 70 22.62 11.16 3.29
C VAL A 70 23.90 10.74 4.01
#